data_4fb52524011feb017e20ab1e37aad901
#
_entry.id   4fb52524011feb017e20ab1e37aad901
#
_cell.length_a   1.000
_cell.length_b   1.000
_cell.length_c   1.000
_cell.angle_alpha   90.00
_cell.angle_beta   90.00
_cell.angle_gamma   90.00
#
_symmetry.space_group_name_H-M   'P 1'
#
loop_
_entity.id
_entity.type
_entity.pdbx_description
1 polymer ?
#
loop_
_entity_poly.entity_id
_entity_poly.type
_entity_poly.pdbx_seq_one_letter_code
_entity_poly.pdbx_strand_id
1 'polypeptide(L)'
;MMFRKSPGIDFELHTGDYSKIEQWIAEGLVDFGFLIRPVRTDYDTIDIMTDEMLAVLPEKHPMTEKTEIPLKAFEDESVILLQEGGKQEIEEHFKKNKIAPHISYYSGDDYAVMSMVENELGIGILSELVMKRCDYHIVTRSLKPELHREIVIAVKNEKNASVAVKKFLQFVRKRENP
;
A
#
# COMPACT_ATOMS: atom_id res chain seq x y z
N MET A 1 12.12 -21.40 -3.55
CA MET A 1 12.75 -20.09 -3.76
C MET A 1 13.25 -20.03 -5.20
N MET A 2 12.68 -19.16 -6.04
CA MET A 2 12.92 -19.13 -7.51
C MET A 2 14.39 -18.85 -7.85
N PHE A 3 15.04 -17.91 -7.13
CA PHE A 3 16.41 -17.47 -7.37
C PHE A 3 17.46 -18.60 -7.33
N ARG A 4 17.25 -19.64 -6.50
CA ARG A 4 18.12 -20.82 -6.46
C ARG A 4 17.93 -21.77 -7.65
N LYS A 5 16.84 -21.63 -8.42
CA LYS A 5 16.48 -22.54 -9.53
C LYS A 5 16.71 -21.93 -10.92
N SER A 6 17.15 -20.68 -11.00
CA SER A 6 17.37 -19.97 -12.27
C SER A 6 18.71 -19.25 -12.24
N PRO A 7 19.85 -19.98 -12.33
CA PRO A 7 21.16 -19.38 -12.40
C PRO A 7 21.25 -18.48 -13.64
N GLY A 8 21.80 -17.29 -13.51
CA GLY A 8 21.96 -16.31 -14.60
C GLY A 8 20.81 -15.32 -14.73
N ILE A 9 19.95 -15.16 -13.71
CA ILE A 9 18.99 -14.05 -13.60
C ILE A 9 19.41 -13.19 -12.41
N ASP A 10 19.78 -11.94 -12.70
CA ASP A 10 20.02 -10.92 -11.68
C ASP A 10 18.77 -10.08 -11.49
N PHE A 11 18.56 -9.62 -10.25
CA PHE A 11 17.44 -8.75 -9.89
C PHE A 11 17.97 -7.46 -9.31
N GLU A 12 17.50 -6.36 -9.85
CA GLU A 12 17.70 -5.04 -9.31
C GLU A 12 16.36 -4.51 -8.77
N LEU A 13 16.33 -4.07 -7.52
CA LEU A 13 15.15 -3.54 -6.87
C LEU A 13 15.23 -2.02 -6.80
N HIS A 14 14.28 -1.35 -7.44
CA HIS A 14 14.07 0.08 -7.35
C HIS A 14 12.86 0.38 -6.47
N THR A 15 12.94 1.40 -5.63
CA THR A 15 11.84 1.87 -4.79
C THR A 15 11.44 3.28 -5.18
N GLY A 16 10.16 3.56 -5.18
CA GLY A 16 9.59 4.86 -5.49
C GLY A 16 8.10 4.88 -5.18
N ASP A 17 7.48 6.04 -5.27
CA ASP A 17 6.03 6.15 -5.21
C ASP A 17 5.38 5.53 -6.45
N TYR A 18 4.06 5.27 -6.38
CA TYR A 18 3.34 4.59 -7.46
C TYR A 18 3.39 5.32 -8.79
N SER A 19 3.33 6.65 -8.81
CA SER A 19 3.43 7.45 -10.03
C SER A 19 4.78 7.27 -10.71
N LYS A 20 5.84 7.25 -9.91
CA LYS A 20 7.20 7.06 -10.39
C LYS A 20 7.43 5.65 -10.92
N ILE A 21 6.89 4.64 -10.24
CA ILE A 21 6.95 3.25 -10.70
C ILE A 21 6.19 3.09 -12.02
N GLU A 22 4.98 3.66 -12.15
CA GLU A 22 4.23 3.66 -13.41
C GLU A 22 5.03 4.31 -14.55
N GLN A 23 5.69 5.43 -14.28
CA GLN A 23 6.57 6.10 -15.24
C GLN A 23 7.72 5.18 -15.67
N TRP A 24 8.41 4.55 -14.74
CA TRP A 24 9.52 3.63 -15.03
C TRP A 24 9.09 2.44 -15.88
N ILE A 25 7.89 1.88 -15.64
CA ILE A 25 7.32 0.82 -16.48
C ILE A 25 7.04 1.36 -17.89
N ALA A 26 6.44 2.56 -18.01
CA ALA A 26 6.11 3.18 -19.29
C ALA A 26 7.36 3.44 -20.14
N GLU A 27 8.43 3.90 -19.52
CA GLU A 27 9.73 4.22 -20.14
C GLU A 27 10.60 2.96 -20.39
N GLY A 28 10.23 1.81 -19.79
CA GLY A 28 11.00 0.57 -19.88
C GLY A 28 12.28 0.58 -19.05
N LEU A 29 12.34 1.44 -18.03
CA LEU A 29 13.46 1.49 -17.07
C LEU A 29 13.40 0.35 -16.06
N VAL A 30 12.22 -0.19 -15.82
CA VAL A 30 12.00 -1.42 -15.06
C VAL A 30 11.16 -2.40 -15.90
N ASP A 31 11.38 -3.69 -15.71
CA ASP A 31 10.65 -4.74 -16.43
C ASP A 31 9.21 -4.86 -15.97
N PHE A 32 8.95 -4.68 -14.66
CA PHE A 32 7.64 -4.72 -14.03
C PHE A 32 7.68 -3.98 -12.68
N GLY A 33 6.53 -3.68 -12.11
CA GLY A 33 6.43 -3.04 -10.80
C GLY A 33 5.24 -3.55 -9.99
N PHE A 34 5.33 -3.40 -8.67
CA PHE A 34 4.18 -3.58 -7.79
C PHE A 34 3.42 -2.26 -7.72
N LEU A 35 2.14 -2.31 -8.01
CA LEU A 35 1.24 -1.15 -8.00
C LEU A 35 -0.05 -1.50 -7.26
N ILE A 36 -0.83 -0.47 -6.92
CA ILE A 36 -2.21 -0.64 -6.45
C ILE A 36 -3.20 -0.25 -7.55
N ARG A 37 -4.36 -0.94 -7.62
CA ARG A 37 -5.42 -0.57 -8.56
C ARG A 37 -6.06 0.78 -8.15
N PRO A 38 -6.58 1.58 -9.11
CA PRO A 38 -6.54 1.31 -10.55
C PRO A 38 -5.16 1.58 -11.14
N VAL A 39 -4.76 0.78 -12.13
CA VAL A 39 -3.55 0.98 -12.95
C VAL A 39 -3.93 1.37 -14.37
N ARG A 40 -2.95 1.80 -15.16
CA ARG A 40 -3.17 2.11 -16.59
C ARG A 40 -3.75 0.91 -17.33
N THR A 41 -4.71 1.16 -18.20
CA THR A 41 -5.45 0.12 -18.94
C THR A 41 -4.63 -0.58 -20.04
N ASP A 42 -3.48 0.01 -20.41
CA ASP A 42 -2.54 -0.53 -21.39
C ASP A 42 -1.47 -1.44 -20.78
N TYR A 43 -1.54 -1.73 -19.46
CA TYR A 43 -0.67 -2.68 -18.79
C TYR A 43 -1.33 -4.04 -18.63
N ASP A 44 -0.54 -5.10 -18.83
CA ASP A 44 -0.92 -6.44 -18.35
C ASP A 44 -0.67 -6.53 -16.85
N THR A 45 -1.62 -7.08 -16.09
CA THR A 45 -1.53 -7.17 -14.63
C THR A 45 -1.74 -8.58 -14.10
N ILE A 46 -1.12 -8.87 -12.97
CA ILE A 46 -1.35 -10.08 -12.18
C ILE A 46 -1.74 -9.62 -10.78
N ASP A 47 -2.91 -10.04 -10.30
CA ASP A 47 -3.36 -9.76 -8.94
C ASP A 47 -2.48 -10.53 -7.95
N ILE A 48 -2.06 -9.88 -6.86
CA ILE A 48 -1.18 -10.46 -5.86
C ILE A 48 -1.90 -10.68 -4.56
N MET A 49 -2.56 -9.64 -4.06
CA MET A 49 -3.32 -9.72 -2.81
C MET A 49 -4.20 -8.49 -2.64
N THR A 50 -5.21 -8.66 -1.80
CA THR A 50 -5.94 -7.55 -1.20
C THR A 50 -5.29 -7.21 0.13
N ASP A 51 -5.12 -5.94 0.40
CA ASP A 51 -4.48 -5.40 1.60
C ASP A 51 -5.46 -4.45 2.28
N GLU A 52 -5.68 -4.64 3.58
CA GLU A 52 -6.57 -3.80 4.37
C GLU A 52 -5.84 -2.54 4.84
N MET A 53 -6.51 -1.40 4.78
CA MET A 53 -6.03 -0.15 5.37
C MET A 53 -6.61 -0.01 6.77
N LEU A 54 -5.73 0.05 7.77
CA LEU A 54 -6.08 0.05 9.19
C LEU A 54 -5.95 1.44 9.79
N ALA A 55 -6.85 1.79 10.70
CA ALA A 55 -6.63 2.91 11.62
C ALA A 55 -5.46 2.57 12.54
N VAL A 56 -4.54 3.52 12.70
CA VAL A 56 -3.36 3.42 13.56
C VAL A 56 -3.48 4.46 14.68
N LEU A 57 -3.43 3.99 15.91
CA LEU A 57 -3.73 4.76 17.12
C LEU A 57 -2.55 4.70 18.09
N PRO A 58 -2.30 5.77 18.88
CA PRO A 58 -1.41 5.68 20.04
C PRO A 58 -1.89 4.57 20.99
N GLU A 59 -0.96 3.89 21.66
CA GLU A 59 -1.28 2.75 22.54
C GLU A 59 -2.34 3.07 23.62
N LYS A 60 -2.31 4.30 24.14
CA LYS A 60 -3.23 4.74 25.22
C LYS A 60 -4.46 5.49 24.71
N HIS A 61 -4.69 5.51 23.40
CA HIS A 61 -5.81 6.24 22.82
C HIS A 61 -7.15 5.60 23.26
N PRO A 62 -8.20 6.38 23.64
CA PRO A 62 -9.48 5.82 24.11
C PRO A 62 -10.16 4.88 23.10
N MET A 63 -9.93 5.09 21.81
CA MET A 63 -10.51 4.25 20.77
C MET A 63 -9.83 2.87 20.63
N THR A 64 -8.74 2.60 21.31
CA THR A 64 -8.08 1.27 21.27
C THR A 64 -8.96 0.15 21.86
N GLU A 65 -9.93 0.51 22.70
CA GLU A 65 -10.92 -0.43 23.25
C GLU A 65 -11.99 -0.85 22.24
N LYS A 66 -12.10 -0.14 21.11
CA LYS A 66 -13.06 -0.49 20.05
C LYS A 66 -12.50 -1.59 19.16
N THR A 67 -13.37 -2.41 18.60
CA THR A 67 -13.01 -3.42 17.59
C THR A 67 -12.81 -2.82 16.21
N GLU A 68 -13.58 -1.77 15.91
CA GLU A 68 -13.54 -1.03 14.63
C GLU A 68 -13.56 0.47 14.90
N ILE A 69 -12.86 1.26 14.07
CA ILE A 69 -12.87 2.72 14.17
C ILE A 69 -13.81 3.29 13.12
N PRO A 70 -14.89 3.97 13.55
CA PRO A 70 -15.77 4.64 12.61
C PRO A 70 -15.01 5.77 11.90
N LEU A 71 -15.12 5.84 10.58
CA LEU A 71 -14.41 6.83 9.77
C LEU A 71 -14.72 8.26 10.21
N LYS A 72 -15.92 8.48 10.79
CA LYS A 72 -16.33 9.77 11.35
C LYS A 72 -15.43 10.25 12.50
N ALA A 73 -14.78 9.35 13.23
CA ALA A 73 -13.89 9.74 14.33
C ALA A 73 -12.71 10.61 13.85
N PHE A 74 -12.33 10.49 12.58
CA PHE A 74 -11.26 11.28 11.97
C PHE A 74 -11.62 12.78 11.77
N GLU A 75 -12.89 13.18 11.98
CA GLU A 75 -13.29 14.60 11.98
C GLU A 75 -12.89 15.31 13.27
N ASP A 76 -12.86 14.56 14.39
CA ASP A 76 -12.63 15.10 15.73
C ASP A 76 -11.18 14.90 16.22
N GLU A 77 -10.40 14.08 15.51
CA GLU A 77 -9.02 13.73 15.85
C GLU A 77 -8.01 14.44 14.95
N SER A 78 -6.80 14.67 15.48
CA SER A 78 -5.67 15.10 14.65
C SER A 78 -5.25 13.97 13.72
N VAL A 79 -5.31 14.17 12.42
CA VAL A 79 -5.02 13.14 11.42
C VAL A 79 -3.65 13.37 10.80
N ILE A 80 -2.85 12.30 10.76
CA ILE A 80 -1.59 12.21 10.03
C ILE A 80 -1.88 11.45 8.74
N LEU A 81 -1.90 12.16 7.60
CA LEU A 81 -2.22 11.57 6.30
C LEU A 81 -0.96 11.13 5.57
N LEU A 82 -0.93 9.84 5.18
CA LEU A 82 0.09 9.31 4.29
C LEU A 82 -0.20 9.73 2.85
N GLN A 83 0.79 10.29 2.16
CA GLN A 83 0.72 10.68 0.75
C GLN A 83 1.61 9.77 -0.10
N GLU A 84 1.03 8.84 -0.80
CA GLU A 84 1.72 7.89 -1.69
C GLU A 84 1.57 8.31 -3.17
N GLY A 85 2.34 9.27 -3.60
CA GLY A 85 2.55 9.72 -4.99
C GLY A 85 1.45 9.41 -6.01
N GLY A 86 0.46 10.30 -6.17
CA GLY A 86 -0.61 10.19 -7.18
C GLY A 86 -1.76 9.25 -6.83
N LYS A 87 -1.68 8.50 -5.73
CA LYS A 87 -2.78 7.70 -5.20
C LYS A 87 -3.38 8.42 -4.00
N GLN A 88 -4.68 8.56 -3.99
CA GLN A 88 -5.45 9.31 -2.98
C GLN A 88 -6.59 8.45 -2.42
N GLU A 89 -6.38 7.13 -2.31
CA GLU A 89 -7.43 6.21 -1.91
C GLU A 89 -7.99 6.51 -0.51
N ILE A 90 -7.15 6.99 0.41
CA ILE A 90 -7.59 7.38 1.76
C ILE A 90 -8.48 8.63 1.67
N GLU A 91 -8.04 9.66 0.94
CA GLU A 91 -8.78 10.90 0.76
C GLU A 91 -10.08 10.64 -0.02
N GLU A 92 -10.04 9.80 -1.05
CA GLU A 92 -11.23 9.37 -1.81
C GLU A 92 -12.21 8.60 -0.92
N HIS A 93 -11.71 7.75 -0.01
CA HIS A 93 -12.54 7.03 0.93
C HIS A 93 -13.27 7.97 1.89
N PHE A 94 -12.59 8.96 2.46
CA PHE A 94 -13.21 10.02 3.24
C PHE A 94 -14.28 10.76 2.44
N LYS A 95 -13.94 11.22 1.24
CA LYS A 95 -14.85 11.94 0.35
C LYS A 95 -16.09 11.13 -0.02
N LYS A 96 -15.93 9.86 -0.38
CA LYS A 96 -17.03 8.93 -0.72
C LYS A 96 -18.00 8.78 0.45
N ASN A 97 -17.50 8.77 1.68
CA ASN A 97 -18.28 8.64 2.89
C ASN A 97 -18.75 9.99 3.46
N LYS A 98 -18.47 11.11 2.77
CA LYS A 98 -18.83 12.47 3.19
C LYS A 98 -18.25 12.87 4.55
N ILE A 99 -17.02 12.42 4.83
CA ILE A 99 -16.25 12.72 6.03
C ILE A 99 -15.22 13.79 5.69
N ALA A 100 -15.08 14.80 6.55
CA ALA A 100 -14.08 15.85 6.46
C ALA A 100 -13.03 15.67 7.57
N PRO A 101 -11.95 14.88 7.35
CA PRO A 101 -10.97 14.61 8.39
C PRO A 101 -10.23 15.89 8.79
N HIS A 102 -9.90 16.01 10.07
CA HIS A 102 -9.06 17.11 10.56
C HIS A 102 -7.57 16.78 10.33
N ILE A 103 -7.09 16.99 9.09
CA ILE A 103 -5.70 16.68 8.71
C ILE A 103 -4.77 17.75 9.30
N SER A 104 -3.92 17.33 10.24
CA SER A 104 -2.91 18.18 10.89
C SER A 104 -1.53 18.01 10.27
N TYR A 105 -1.23 16.82 9.73
CA TYR A 105 0.08 16.49 9.20
C TYR A 105 -0.02 15.67 7.91
N TYR A 106 0.99 15.82 7.05
CA TYR A 106 1.20 15.02 5.85
C TYR A 106 2.57 14.36 5.91
N SER A 107 2.67 13.10 5.50
CA SER A 107 3.93 12.37 5.39
C SER A 107 3.94 11.52 4.13
N GLY A 108 5.09 11.38 3.48
CA GLY A 108 5.30 10.43 2.37
C GLY A 108 5.99 9.13 2.82
N ASP A 109 6.05 8.86 4.13
CA ASP A 109 6.78 7.72 4.69
C ASP A 109 5.98 7.06 5.83
N ASP A 110 5.73 5.76 5.71
CA ASP A 110 4.95 4.98 6.67
C ASP A 110 5.60 4.98 8.08
N TYR A 111 6.93 4.86 8.13
CA TYR A 111 7.66 4.84 9.42
C TYR A 111 7.58 6.18 10.12
N ALA A 112 7.60 7.28 9.37
CA ALA A 112 7.38 8.61 9.93
C ALA A 112 5.97 8.74 10.51
N VAL A 113 4.93 8.25 9.79
CA VAL A 113 3.55 8.21 10.32
C VAL A 113 3.49 7.39 11.60
N MET A 114 4.07 6.17 11.63
CA MET A 114 4.11 5.32 12.83
C MET A 114 4.77 6.02 14.02
N SER A 115 5.92 6.65 13.78
CA SER A 115 6.63 7.42 14.82
C SER A 115 5.81 8.59 15.34
N MET A 116 5.12 9.32 14.47
CA MET A 116 4.26 10.44 14.88
C MET A 116 3.06 9.96 15.69
N VAL A 117 2.45 8.83 15.32
CA VAL A 117 1.34 8.22 16.08
C VAL A 117 1.83 7.75 17.44
N GLU A 118 2.97 7.05 17.53
CA GLU A 118 3.56 6.61 18.80
C GLU A 118 3.81 7.77 19.75
N ASN A 119 4.20 8.94 19.22
CA ASN A 119 4.42 10.17 19.99
C ASN A 119 3.14 11.00 20.21
N GLU A 120 1.96 10.42 20.03
CA GLU A 120 0.65 11.03 20.32
C GLU A 120 0.35 12.32 19.53
N LEU A 121 0.96 12.50 18.34
CA LEU A 121 0.70 13.66 17.47
C LEU A 121 -0.63 13.57 16.73
N GLY A 122 -1.22 12.38 16.68
CA GLY A 122 -2.50 12.14 16.05
C GLY A 122 -2.72 10.67 15.74
N ILE A 123 -3.74 10.40 14.93
CA ILE A 123 -4.06 9.07 14.41
C ILE A 123 -3.78 9.02 12.91
N GLY A 124 -3.55 7.81 12.36
CA GLY A 124 -3.27 7.63 10.95
C GLY A 124 -4.07 6.49 10.32
N ILE A 125 -3.87 6.30 9.02
CA ILE A 125 -4.35 5.12 8.28
C ILE A 125 -3.15 4.56 7.53
N LEU A 126 -2.81 3.29 7.80
CA LEU A 126 -1.71 2.58 7.17
C LEU A 126 -2.13 1.18 6.71
N SER A 127 -1.37 0.62 5.80
CA SER A 127 -1.54 -0.72 5.27
C SER A 127 -1.30 -1.80 6.33
N GLU A 128 -2.16 -2.82 6.40
CA GLU A 128 -1.93 -4.01 7.25
C GLU A 128 -0.60 -4.69 6.91
N LEU A 129 -0.24 -4.71 5.62
CA LEU A 129 1.00 -5.33 5.15
C LEU A 129 2.25 -4.66 5.76
N VAL A 130 2.23 -3.34 5.89
CA VAL A 130 3.31 -2.55 6.53
C VAL A 130 3.32 -2.84 8.03
N MET A 131 2.15 -2.96 8.65
CA MET A 131 2.00 -3.18 10.09
C MET A 131 2.44 -4.59 10.56
N LYS A 132 2.53 -5.59 9.67
CA LYS A 132 2.93 -6.97 10.01
C LYS A 132 4.33 -7.11 10.67
N ARG A 133 5.18 -6.09 10.54
CA ARG A 133 6.55 -6.05 11.12
C ARG A 133 6.81 -4.71 11.80
N CYS A 134 5.82 -4.25 12.54
CA CYS A 134 5.88 -2.98 13.26
C CYS A 134 6.44 -3.20 14.65
N ASP A 135 7.51 -2.46 14.98
CA ASP A 135 8.13 -2.45 16.31
C ASP A 135 7.72 -1.21 17.14
N TYR A 136 6.80 -0.38 16.61
CA TYR A 136 6.29 0.82 17.30
C TYR A 136 5.19 0.46 18.30
N HIS A 137 5.12 1.21 19.41
CA HIS A 137 4.06 1.08 20.43
C HIS A 137 2.77 1.77 19.98
N ILE A 138 2.11 1.17 19.01
CA ILE A 138 0.86 1.65 18.39
C ILE A 138 -0.14 0.51 18.28
N VAL A 139 -1.42 0.84 18.17
CA VAL A 139 -2.52 -0.11 18.07
C VAL A 139 -3.22 0.06 16.74
N THR A 140 -3.52 -1.04 16.07
CA THR A 140 -4.28 -1.03 14.82
C THR A 140 -5.69 -1.55 15.00
N ARG A 141 -6.63 -0.98 14.24
CA ARG A 141 -8.04 -1.42 14.19
C ARG A 141 -8.56 -1.28 12.76
N SER A 142 -9.49 -2.14 12.38
CA SER A 142 -10.19 -2.00 11.11
C SER A 142 -10.99 -0.70 11.05
N LEU A 143 -11.12 -0.13 9.86
CA LEU A 143 -11.98 1.04 9.62
C LEU A 143 -13.43 0.61 9.44
N LYS A 144 -14.35 1.52 9.75
CA LYS A 144 -15.77 1.35 9.42
C LYS A 144 -16.32 2.58 8.69
N PRO A 145 -16.66 2.47 7.39
CA PRO A 145 -16.52 1.29 6.52
C PRO A 145 -15.05 0.94 6.24
N GLU A 146 -14.80 -0.35 5.95
CA GLU A 146 -13.49 -0.87 5.59
C GLU A 146 -12.93 -0.21 4.32
N LEU A 147 -11.61 -0.08 4.26
CA LEU A 147 -10.88 0.33 3.09
C LEU A 147 -9.88 -0.76 2.72
N HIS A 148 -9.99 -1.26 1.50
CA HIS A 148 -9.06 -2.24 0.94
C HIS A 148 -8.42 -1.70 -0.33
N ARG A 149 -7.20 -2.14 -0.60
CA ARG A 149 -6.48 -1.89 -1.85
C ARG A 149 -6.04 -3.21 -2.49
N GLU A 150 -6.06 -3.26 -3.80
CA GLU A 150 -5.63 -4.43 -4.57
C GLU A 150 -4.20 -4.21 -5.06
N ILE A 151 -3.29 -5.04 -4.58
CA ILE A 151 -1.88 -5.02 -5.01
C ILE A 151 -1.73 -5.92 -6.22
N VAL A 152 -1.12 -5.39 -7.27
CA VAL A 152 -0.88 -6.09 -8.53
C VAL A 152 0.59 -5.98 -8.95
N ILE A 153 1.07 -6.96 -9.73
CA ILE A 153 2.23 -6.76 -10.58
C ILE A 153 1.74 -6.21 -11.91
N ALA A 154 2.31 -5.09 -12.33
CA ALA A 154 2.05 -4.48 -13.64
C ALA A 154 3.27 -4.62 -14.55
N VAL A 155 3.05 -4.99 -15.79
CA VAL A 155 4.05 -5.07 -16.85
C VAL A 155 3.51 -4.38 -18.10
N LYS A 156 4.34 -3.64 -18.82
CA LYS A 156 3.91 -2.88 -19.99
C LYS A 156 3.25 -3.77 -21.05
N ASN A 157 3.86 -4.92 -21.34
CA ASN A 157 3.32 -5.92 -22.28
C ASN A 157 4.00 -7.27 -22.02
N GLU A 158 3.25 -8.24 -21.50
CA GLU A 158 3.80 -9.55 -21.16
C GLU A 158 4.25 -10.34 -22.40
N LYS A 159 3.56 -10.19 -23.53
CA LYS A 159 3.94 -10.90 -24.78
C LYS A 159 5.32 -10.49 -25.26
N ASN A 160 5.68 -9.23 -25.07
CA ASN A 160 6.96 -8.65 -25.49
C ASN A 160 8.03 -8.69 -24.39
N ALA A 161 7.67 -9.12 -23.18
CA ALA A 161 8.60 -9.21 -22.06
C ALA A 161 9.71 -10.25 -22.29
N SER A 162 10.83 -10.06 -21.62
CA SER A 162 11.98 -10.97 -21.67
C SER A 162 11.62 -12.37 -21.16
N VAL A 163 12.40 -13.38 -21.55
CA VAL A 163 12.21 -14.75 -21.07
C VAL A 163 12.31 -14.84 -19.54
N ALA A 164 13.19 -14.03 -18.94
CA ALA A 164 13.36 -13.96 -17.48
C ALA A 164 12.09 -13.45 -16.81
N VAL A 165 11.53 -12.35 -17.30
CA VAL A 165 10.27 -11.75 -16.81
C VAL A 165 9.11 -12.74 -16.95
N LYS A 166 8.93 -13.35 -18.12
CA LYS A 166 7.88 -14.36 -18.34
C LYS A 166 7.97 -15.53 -17.35
N LYS A 167 9.17 -16.04 -17.10
CA LYS A 167 9.39 -17.09 -16.09
C LYS A 167 9.05 -16.63 -14.69
N PHE A 168 9.39 -15.39 -14.32
CA PHE A 168 9.03 -14.81 -13.04
C PHE A 168 7.51 -14.70 -12.88
N LEU A 169 6.81 -14.13 -13.86
CA LEU A 169 5.34 -14.00 -13.83
C LEU A 169 4.64 -15.38 -13.77
N GLN A 170 5.13 -16.37 -14.49
CA GLN A 170 4.63 -17.75 -14.39
C GLN A 170 4.84 -18.34 -12.98
N PHE A 171 5.97 -18.06 -12.35
CA PHE A 171 6.24 -18.50 -10.98
C PHE A 171 5.28 -17.84 -9.98
N VAL A 172 5.01 -16.56 -10.13
CA VAL A 172 4.05 -15.83 -9.30
C VAL A 172 2.66 -16.46 -9.42
N ARG A 173 2.13 -16.62 -10.64
CA ARG A 173 0.81 -17.25 -10.89
C ARG A 173 0.65 -18.63 -10.27
N LYS A 174 1.72 -19.44 -10.25
CA LYS A 174 1.70 -20.79 -9.63
C LYS A 174 1.64 -20.76 -8.10
N ARG A 175 1.94 -19.63 -7.47
CA ARG A 175 1.85 -19.47 -6.01
C ARG A 175 0.47 -19.05 -5.55
N GLU A 176 -0.28 -18.40 -6.40
CA GLU A 176 -1.65 -17.96 -6.13
C GLU A 176 -2.67 -19.07 -6.35
N ASN A 177 -2.32 -20.08 -7.15
CA ASN A 177 -3.13 -21.29 -7.36
C ASN A 177 -2.31 -22.52 -6.90
N PRO A 178 -2.25 -22.83 -5.57
CA PRO A 178 -1.58 -24.03 -5.07
C PRO A 178 -2.32 -25.34 -5.44
#